data_bd0e001062701b706e767f83c45bc4f5
#
_entry.id   bd0e001062701b706e767f83c45bc4f5
#
_cell.length_a   1.000
_cell.length_b   1.000
_cell.length_c   1.000
_cell.angle_alpha   90.00
_cell.angle_beta   90.00
_cell.angle_gamma   90.00
#
_symmetry.space_group_name_H-M   'P 1'
#
loop_
_entity.id
_entity.type
_entity.pdbx_description
1 polymer ?
#
loop_
_entity_poly.entity_id
_entity_poly.type
_entity_poly.pdbx_seq_one_letter_code
_entity_poly.pdbx_strand_id
1 'polypeptide(L)'
;MHVTIDGYGGDPQKLADENLVRAFLDSCPAEIGMTKIAPPHVCRYVGSKPEDWGISGFVLIAESHISVHTFPDRGYVWVDIFSCKGFDATQAIDNIKERFLLNKWQVHVLPRGLEYPDTVTVAASQAIAERHWVADSLQPTGRTAAHPLLPS
;
A
#
# COMPACT_ATOMS: atom_id res chain seq x y z
N MET A 1 -7.17 -4.05 3.80
CA MET A 1 -7.36 -2.61 4.12
C MET A 1 -6.41 -1.77 3.28
N HIS A 2 -6.85 -0.62 2.78
CA HIS A 2 -6.02 0.32 2.04
C HIS A 2 -6.12 1.69 2.70
N VAL A 3 -5.00 2.27 3.11
CA VAL A 3 -4.91 3.62 3.69
C VAL A 3 -4.13 4.48 2.72
N THR A 4 -4.72 5.60 2.29
CA THR A 4 -4.05 6.62 1.50
C THR A 4 -3.90 7.88 2.34
N ILE A 5 -2.75 8.53 2.25
CA ILE A 5 -2.41 9.72 3.03
C ILE A 5 -1.85 10.78 2.08
N ASP A 6 -2.58 11.88 1.97
CA ASP A 6 -2.15 13.09 1.27
C ASP A 6 -1.64 14.09 2.31
N GLY A 7 -0.32 14.24 2.40
CA GLY A 7 0.35 15.12 3.35
C GLY A 7 0.75 16.46 2.74
N TYR A 8 0.61 17.53 3.51
CA TYR A 8 0.87 18.91 3.07
C TYR A 8 1.69 19.67 4.09
N GLY A 9 2.47 20.66 3.60
CA GLY A 9 3.31 21.51 4.42
C GLY A 9 4.42 20.75 5.14
N GLY A 10 4.90 19.68 4.52
CA GLY A 10 6.05 18.92 5.00
C GLY A 10 7.35 19.69 4.86
N ASP A 11 8.35 19.31 5.64
CA ASP A 11 9.68 19.91 5.60
C ASP A 11 10.37 19.60 4.27
N PRO A 12 10.75 20.61 3.45
CA PRO A 12 11.35 20.39 2.13
C PRO A 12 12.65 19.57 2.16
N GLN A 13 13.46 19.68 3.22
CA GLN A 13 14.70 18.92 3.34
C GLN A 13 14.41 17.44 3.59
N LYS A 14 13.42 17.15 4.43
CA LYS A 14 12.98 15.77 4.67
C LYS A 14 12.32 15.16 3.45
N LEU A 15 11.50 15.92 2.73
CA LEU A 15 10.86 15.48 1.50
C LEU A 15 11.87 15.26 0.35
N ALA A 16 13.02 15.91 0.39
CA ALA A 16 14.12 15.78 -0.57
C ALA A 16 15.11 14.67 -0.21
N ASP A 17 15.00 14.08 0.97
CA ASP A 17 15.97 13.11 1.49
C ASP A 17 15.61 11.69 1.06
N GLU A 18 16.32 11.18 0.04
CA GLU A 18 16.15 9.80 -0.46
C GLU A 18 16.44 8.75 0.63
N ASN A 19 17.41 9.02 1.52
CA ASN A 19 17.74 8.09 2.59
C ASN A 19 16.64 8.02 3.64
N LEU A 20 15.98 9.16 3.94
CA LEU A 20 14.83 9.18 4.84
C LEU A 20 13.65 8.40 4.26
N VAL A 21 13.33 8.58 2.97
CA VAL A 21 12.27 7.82 2.29
C VAL A 21 12.61 6.32 2.28
N ARG A 22 13.85 5.96 1.99
CA ARG A 22 14.33 4.58 2.01
C ARG A 22 14.22 3.97 3.42
N ALA A 23 14.66 4.69 4.45
CA ALA A 23 14.57 4.24 5.83
C ALA A 23 13.12 4.09 6.29
N PHE A 24 12.21 4.99 5.87
CA PHE A 24 10.78 4.87 6.13
C PHE A 24 10.22 3.59 5.51
N LEU A 25 10.43 3.37 4.23
CA LEU A 25 9.95 2.15 3.54
C LEU A 25 10.57 0.87 4.10
N ASP A 26 11.77 0.95 4.64
CA ASP A 26 12.46 -0.19 5.24
C ASP A 26 11.89 -0.56 6.62
N SER A 27 11.59 0.42 7.46
CA SER A 27 11.14 0.23 8.85
C SER A 27 9.62 0.15 9.01
N CYS A 28 8.86 0.90 8.23
CA CYS A 28 7.41 1.02 8.34
C CYS A 28 6.67 -0.33 8.33
N PRO A 29 7.02 -1.32 7.50
CA PRO A 29 6.35 -2.62 7.54
C PRO A 29 6.37 -3.25 8.93
N ALA A 30 7.53 -3.31 9.59
CA ALA A 30 7.65 -3.89 10.92
C ALA A 30 6.90 -3.07 11.99
N GLU A 31 6.91 -1.74 11.88
CA GLU A 31 6.23 -0.83 12.80
C GLU A 31 4.70 -1.01 12.78
N ILE A 32 4.11 -1.41 11.64
CA ILE A 32 2.68 -1.70 11.51
C ILE A 32 2.35 -3.21 11.56
N GLY A 33 3.30 -4.03 12.02
CA GLY A 33 3.10 -5.48 12.19
C GLY A 33 3.11 -6.29 10.89
N MET A 34 3.71 -5.76 9.81
CA MET A 34 3.81 -6.43 8.50
C MET A 34 5.21 -6.98 8.25
N THR A 35 5.28 -8.01 7.42
CA THR A 35 6.55 -8.62 7.01
C THR A 35 6.99 -8.05 5.67
N LYS A 36 8.16 -7.40 5.65
CA LYS A 36 8.82 -6.98 4.42
C LYS A 36 9.37 -8.21 3.69
N ILE A 37 9.12 -8.32 2.38
CA ILE A 37 9.55 -9.46 1.54
C ILE A 37 10.65 -9.13 0.53
N ALA A 38 10.94 -7.83 0.32
CA ALA A 38 12.01 -7.36 -0.53
C ALA A 38 12.58 -6.03 0.00
N PRO A 39 13.84 -5.69 -0.30
CA PRO A 39 14.35 -4.35 -0.02
C PRO A 39 13.51 -3.27 -0.70
N PRO A 40 13.37 -2.07 -0.11
CA PRO A 40 12.66 -0.97 -0.75
C PRO A 40 13.37 -0.50 -2.02
N HIS A 41 12.58 -0.25 -3.06
CA HIS A 41 13.03 0.44 -4.26
C HIS A 41 12.74 1.94 -4.10
N VAL A 42 13.76 2.78 -4.28
CA VAL A 42 13.63 4.23 -4.17
C VAL A 42 14.42 4.89 -5.29
N CYS A 43 13.83 5.90 -5.92
CA CYS A 43 14.47 6.67 -6.98
C CYS A 43 14.06 8.15 -6.91
N ARG A 44 14.94 9.00 -7.42
CA ARG A 44 14.62 10.40 -7.67
C ARG A 44 13.97 10.54 -9.04
N TYR A 45 12.87 11.25 -9.10
CA TYR A 45 12.18 11.64 -10.32
C TYR A 45 12.31 13.14 -10.56
N VAL A 46 12.47 13.54 -11.81
CA VAL A 46 12.47 14.94 -12.24
C VAL A 46 11.45 15.06 -13.38
N GLY A 47 10.42 15.85 -13.15
CA GLY A 47 9.36 16.10 -14.13
C GLY A 47 9.74 17.12 -15.20
N SER A 48 8.78 17.46 -16.04
CA SER A 48 8.95 18.46 -17.12
C SER A 48 9.04 19.90 -16.61
N LYS A 49 8.50 20.17 -15.42
CA LYS A 49 8.60 21.46 -14.74
C LYS A 49 9.60 21.36 -13.60
N PRO A 50 10.40 22.43 -13.33
CA PRO A 50 11.41 22.43 -12.28
C PRO A 50 10.88 22.03 -10.90
N GLU A 51 9.66 22.43 -10.57
CA GLU A 51 9.01 22.13 -9.28
C GLU A 51 8.39 20.72 -9.19
N ASP A 52 8.33 20.00 -10.31
CA ASP A 52 7.76 18.65 -10.36
C ASP A 52 8.85 17.60 -10.27
N TRP A 53 9.61 17.65 -9.16
CA TRP A 53 10.58 16.63 -8.83
C TRP A 53 10.32 16.08 -7.42
N GLY A 54 10.85 14.92 -7.15
CA GLY A 54 10.75 14.33 -5.82
C GLY A 54 11.36 12.95 -5.74
N ILE A 55 11.12 12.33 -4.61
CA ILE A 55 11.54 10.95 -4.33
C ILE A 55 10.32 10.05 -4.43
N SER A 56 10.43 9.01 -5.21
CA SER A 56 9.42 7.97 -5.34
C SER A 56 9.98 6.65 -4.87
N GLY A 57 9.19 5.88 -4.16
CA GLY A 57 9.61 4.57 -3.71
C GLY A 57 8.47 3.66 -3.33
N PHE A 58 8.78 2.38 -3.25
CA PHE A 58 7.86 1.37 -2.76
C PHE A 58 8.60 0.21 -2.09
N VAL A 59 7.88 -0.51 -1.24
CA VAL A 59 8.33 -1.77 -0.64
C VAL A 59 7.22 -2.81 -0.72
N LEU A 60 7.59 -4.04 -1.03
CA LEU A 60 6.68 -5.18 -1.01
C LEU A 60 6.60 -5.76 0.40
N ILE A 61 5.38 -6.03 0.82
CA ILE A 61 5.07 -6.68 2.09
C ILE A 61 4.22 -7.93 1.87
N ALA A 62 4.20 -8.80 2.83
CA ALA A 62 3.36 -10.00 2.81
C ALA A 62 2.02 -9.68 3.51
N GLU A 63 0.91 -9.48 2.77
CA GLU A 63 0.81 -9.54 1.30
C GLU A 63 0.35 -8.16 0.83
N SER A 64 1.12 -7.46 0.09
CA SER A 64 0.82 -6.26 -0.67
C SER A 64 2.01 -5.27 -0.76
N HIS A 65 1.81 -3.95 -0.49
CA HIS A 65 2.86 -2.94 -0.67
C HIS A 65 2.62 -1.66 0.14
N ILE A 66 3.71 -0.89 0.30
CA ILE A 66 3.68 0.51 0.73
C ILE A 66 4.38 1.32 -0.35
N SER A 67 3.79 2.44 -0.78
CA SER A 67 4.41 3.38 -1.70
C SER A 67 4.45 4.80 -1.15
N VAL A 68 5.44 5.57 -1.61
CA VAL A 68 5.67 6.98 -1.22
C VAL A 68 6.04 7.79 -2.45
N HIS A 69 5.46 8.99 -2.55
CA HIS A 69 5.84 10.01 -3.53
C HIS A 69 5.97 11.34 -2.81
N THR A 70 7.14 11.97 -2.90
CA THR A 70 7.38 13.30 -2.30
C THR A 70 7.49 14.37 -3.38
N PHE A 71 7.13 15.61 -3.01
CA PHE A 71 7.23 16.79 -3.86
C PHE A 71 7.82 17.93 -3.01
N PRO A 72 9.15 18.00 -2.86
CA PRO A 72 9.81 18.91 -1.92
C PRO A 72 9.47 20.38 -2.11
N ASP A 73 9.47 20.88 -3.36
CA ASP A 73 9.19 22.28 -3.66
C ASP A 73 7.72 22.67 -3.44
N ARG A 74 6.82 21.67 -3.38
CA ARG A 74 5.40 21.85 -3.08
C ARG A 74 5.06 21.59 -1.62
N GLY A 75 5.98 20.99 -0.86
CA GLY A 75 5.75 20.55 0.51
C GLY A 75 4.75 19.39 0.61
N TYR A 76 4.66 18.52 -0.40
CA TYR A 76 3.66 17.43 -0.45
C TYR A 76 4.32 16.05 -0.34
N VAL A 77 3.58 15.12 0.28
CA VAL A 77 3.88 13.69 0.25
C VAL A 77 2.58 12.90 0.10
N TRP A 78 2.61 11.91 -0.76
CA TRP A 78 1.54 10.92 -0.92
C TRP A 78 2.05 9.55 -0.50
N VAL A 79 1.29 8.89 0.36
CA VAL A 79 1.64 7.55 0.86
C VAL A 79 0.43 6.64 0.72
N ASP A 80 0.66 5.45 0.15
CA ASP A 80 -0.32 4.38 0.06
C ASP A 80 0.18 3.18 0.85
N ILE A 81 -0.66 2.67 1.75
CA ILE A 81 -0.42 1.44 2.49
C ILE A 81 -1.56 0.48 2.17
N PHE A 82 -1.29 -0.50 1.32
CA PHE A 82 -2.25 -1.56 1.05
C PHE A 82 -1.80 -2.86 1.71
N SER A 83 -2.71 -3.48 2.47
CA SER A 83 -2.51 -4.81 3.05
C SER A 83 -3.79 -5.62 3.02
N CYS A 84 -3.68 -6.90 2.71
CA CYS A 84 -4.78 -7.87 2.83
C CYS A 84 -5.11 -8.18 4.30
N LYS A 85 -4.20 -7.86 5.23
CA LYS A 85 -4.42 -7.94 6.70
C LYS A 85 -4.74 -6.57 7.27
N GLY A 86 -5.46 -6.55 8.40
CA GLY A 86 -5.65 -5.34 9.19
C GLY A 86 -4.33 -4.87 9.82
N PHE A 87 -4.16 -3.56 9.97
CA PHE A 87 -3.04 -2.93 10.69
C PHE A 87 -3.54 -1.67 11.42
N ASP A 88 -2.73 -1.17 12.35
CA ASP A 88 -3.04 0.08 13.04
C ASP A 88 -2.77 1.29 12.11
N ALA A 89 -3.85 1.79 11.51
CA ALA A 89 -3.81 2.95 10.64
C ALA A 89 -3.37 4.21 11.37
N THR A 90 -3.72 4.36 12.65
CA THR A 90 -3.36 5.54 13.46
C THR A 90 -1.86 5.61 13.66
N GLN A 91 -1.24 4.50 14.02
CA GLN A 91 0.22 4.40 14.17
C GLN A 91 0.95 4.71 12.85
N ALA A 92 0.45 4.18 11.73
CA ALA A 92 1.01 4.47 10.42
C ALA A 92 0.94 5.96 10.06
N ILE A 93 -0.20 6.60 10.29
CA ILE A 93 -0.42 8.03 10.02
C ILE A 93 0.50 8.89 10.88
N ASP A 94 0.58 8.63 12.18
CA ASP A 94 1.41 9.41 13.11
C ASP A 94 2.89 9.31 12.75
N ASN A 95 3.36 8.11 12.40
CA ASN A 95 4.72 7.90 11.92
C ASN A 95 5.05 8.75 10.67
N ILE A 96 4.15 8.78 9.69
CA ILE A 96 4.34 9.57 8.46
C ILE A 96 4.35 11.08 8.78
N LYS A 97 3.43 11.56 9.62
CA LYS A 97 3.36 12.96 10.04
C LYS A 97 4.66 13.42 10.69
N GLU A 98 5.18 12.63 11.62
CA GLU A 98 6.41 12.94 12.35
C GLU A 98 7.65 12.91 11.44
N ARG A 99 7.76 11.90 10.58
CA ARG A 99 8.92 11.75 9.68
C ARG A 99 9.06 12.88 8.70
N PHE A 100 7.96 13.34 8.11
CA PHE A 100 7.95 14.40 7.11
C PHE A 100 7.58 15.77 7.66
N LEU A 101 7.30 15.89 8.98
CA LEU A 101 6.89 17.11 9.69
C LEU A 101 5.68 17.78 9.03
N LEU A 102 4.62 16.99 8.78
CA LEU A 102 3.43 17.48 8.08
C LEU A 102 2.60 18.43 8.95
N ASN A 103 2.16 19.55 8.35
CA ASN A 103 1.27 20.51 8.99
C ASN A 103 -0.20 20.19 8.80
N LYS A 104 -0.53 19.52 7.70
CA LYS A 104 -1.89 19.12 7.33
C LYS A 104 -1.85 17.80 6.58
N TRP A 105 -2.89 17.00 6.73
CA TRP A 105 -3.03 15.73 6.02
C TRP A 105 -4.51 15.40 5.79
N GLN A 106 -4.75 14.62 4.73
CA GLN A 106 -6.02 13.99 4.45
C GLN A 106 -5.82 12.48 4.37
N VAL A 107 -6.73 11.73 4.98
CA VAL A 107 -6.63 10.26 5.07
C VAL A 107 -7.90 9.64 4.52
N HIS A 108 -7.74 8.62 3.70
CA HIS A 108 -8.84 7.75 3.30
C HIS A 108 -8.52 6.31 3.70
N VAL A 109 -9.48 5.65 4.33
CA VAL A 109 -9.39 4.23 4.67
C VAL A 109 -10.44 3.49 3.85
N LEU A 110 -9.97 2.60 2.97
CA LEU A 110 -10.82 1.84 2.06
C LEU A 110 -10.78 0.35 2.45
N PRO A 111 -11.93 -0.28 2.63
CA PRO A 111 -11.98 -1.73 2.79
C PRO A 111 -11.62 -2.40 1.45
N ARG A 112 -10.50 -3.12 1.43
CA ARG A 112 -9.98 -3.89 0.29
C ARG A 112 -9.31 -5.16 0.78
N GLY A 113 -9.26 -6.19 -0.08
CA GLY A 113 -8.63 -7.47 0.26
C GLY A 113 -9.42 -8.25 1.31
N LEU A 114 -10.74 -8.04 1.38
CA LEU A 114 -11.63 -8.69 2.35
C LEU A 114 -11.78 -10.19 2.08
N GLU A 115 -11.50 -10.59 0.85
CA GLU A 115 -11.52 -11.99 0.40
C GLU A 115 -10.29 -12.77 0.87
N TYR A 116 -9.25 -12.07 1.34
CA TYR A 116 -8.04 -12.73 1.83
C TYR A 116 -8.31 -13.33 3.22
N PRO A 117 -8.15 -14.64 3.37
CA PRO A 117 -8.53 -15.32 4.61
C PRO A 117 -7.51 -15.08 5.74
N ASP A 118 -8.01 -14.82 6.93
CA ASP A 118 -7.20 -14.60 8.12
C ASP A 118 -6.53 -15.88 8.65
N THR A 119 -7.00 -17.06 8.21
CA THR A 119 -6.47 -18.35 8.65
C THR A 119 -6.10 -19.25 7.47
N VAL A 120 -5.09 -20.10 7.66
CA VAL A 120 -4.63 -21.07 6.63
C VAL A 120 -5.75 -22.03 6.20
N THR A 121 -6.63 -22.40 7.11
CA THR A 121 -7.75 -23.31 6.82
C THR A 121 -8.78 -22.66 5.89
N VAL A 122 -9.10 -21.39 6.12
CA VAL A 122 -10.00 -20.61 5.29
C VAL A 122 -9.36 -20.36 3.91
N ALA A 123 -8.05 -20.04 3.89
CA ALA A 123 -7.28 -19.87 2.65
C ALA A 123 -7.32 -21.14 1.78
N ALA A 124 -7.11 -22.30 2.38
CA ALA A 124 -7.14 -23.57 1.65
C ALA A 124 -8.53 -23.87 1.08
N SER A 125 -9.60 -23.61 1.84
CA SER A 125 -10.97 -23.80 1.40
C SER A 125 -11.35 -22.87 0.25
N GLN A 126 -10.96 -21.59 0.32
CA GLN A 126 -11.18 -20.60 -0.74
C GLN A 126 -10.41 -20.95 -2.01
N ALA A 127 -9.13 -21.31 -1.90
CA ALA A 127 -8.32 -21.71 -3.05
C ALA A 127 -8.83 -22.98 -3.73
N ILE A 128 -9.48 -23.88 -2.99
CA ILE A 128 -10.16 -25.06 -3.55
C ILE A 128 -11.43 -24.62 -4.30
N ALA A 129 -12.24 -23.75 -3.69
CA ALA A 129 -13.47 -23.24 -4.30
C ALA A 129 -13.20 -22.45 -5.60
N GLU A 130 -12.16 -21.63 -5.61
CA GLU A 130 -11.73 -20.89 -6.81
C GLU A 130 -11.25 -21.82 -7.92
N ARG A 131 -10.49 -22.86 -7.59
CA ARG A 131 -10.05 -23.87 -8.57
C ARG A 131 -11.23 -24.60 -9.19
N HIS A 132 -12.23 -24.97 -8.39
CA HIS A 132 -13.45 -25.60 -8.91
C HIS A 132 -14.21 -24.64 -9.82
N TRP A 133 -14.38 -23.38 -9.40
CA TRP A 133 -15.06 -22.38 -10.21
C TRP A 133 -14.37 -22.14 -11.56
N VAL A 134 -13.03 -22.02 -11.58
CA VAL A 134 -12.25 -21.86 -12.81
C VAL A 134 -12.40 -23.10 -13.70
N ALA A 135 -12.31 -24.30 -13.14
CA ALA A 135 -12.49 -25.54 -13.88
C ALA A 135 -13.88 -25.64 -14.53
N ASP A 136 -14.93 -25.26 -13.79
CA ASP A 136 -16.31 -25.26 -14.29
C ASP A 136 -16.53 -24.16 -15.36
N SER A 137 -15.89 -23.00 -15.20
CA SER A 137 -15.97 -21.88 -16.15
C SER A 137 -15.27 -22.17 -17.49
N LEU A 138 -14.30 -23.07 -17.48
CA LEU A 138 -13.55 -23.48 -18.67
C LEU A 138 -14.21 -24.68 -19.40
N GLN A 139 -15.30 -25.23 -18.88
CA GLN A 139 -16.05 -26.28 -19.56
C GLN A 139 -16.78 -25.75 -20.82
N PRO A 140 -16.85 -26.49 -21.92
CA PRO A 140 -17.38 -26.01 -23.21
C PRO A 140 -18.89 -25.72 -23.23
N THR A 141 -19.60 -25.85 -22.13
CA THR A 141 -21.08 -25.77 -22.06
C THR A 141 -21.66 -24.38 -21.77
N GLY A 142 -20.86 -23.31 -21.79
CA GLY A 142 -21.35 -21.90 -21.83
C GLY A 142 -22.18 -21.42 -20.63
N ARG A 143 -22.14 -22.08 -19.48
CA ARG A 143 -22.74 -21.57 -18.24
C ARG A 143 -21.65 -20.85 -17.43
N THR A 144 -21.76 -19.53 -17.33
CA THR A 144 -21.04 -18.74 -16.34
C THR A 144 -21.56 -19.12 -14.95
N ALA A 145 -20.78 -19.90 -14.20
CA ALA A 145 -21.03 -20.09 -12.78
C ALA A 145 -20.75 -18.78 -12.03
N ALA A 146 -21.57 -18.42 -11.05
CA ALA A 146 -21.32 -17.26 -10.20
C ALA A 146 -20.03 -17.47 -9.39
N HIS A 147 -19.20 -16.43 -9.28
CA HIS A 147 -17.95 -16.49 -8.50
C HIS A 147 -18.28 -16.71 -7.02
N PRO A 148 -17.68 -17.70 -6.34
CA PRO A 148 -18.05 -18.09 -4.98
C PRO A 148 -17.78 -17.04 -3.91
N LEU A 149 -16.99 -16.01 -4.22
CA LEU A 149 -16.56 -14.97 -3.28
C LEU A 149 -17.22 -13.60 -3.52
N LEU A 150 -18.08 -13.46 -4.54
CA LEU A 150 -18.80 -12.22 -4.79
C LEU A 150 -20.26 -12.40 -4.32
N PRO A 151 -20.75 -11.52 -3.41
CA PRO A 151 -22.18 -11.49 -3.10
C PRO A 151 -22.95 -11.05 -4.35
N SER A 152 -24.06 -11.72 -4.59
CA SER A 152 -25.04 -11.41 -5.65
C SER A 152 -25.68 -10.05 -5.43
#